data_b5459106bb8d4c6f2671e36c17483c5f
#
_entry.id   b5459106bb8d4c6f2671e36c17483c5f
#
_cell.length_a   1.000
_cell.length_b   1.000
_cell.length_c   1.000
_cell.angle_alpha   90.00
_cell.angle_beta   90.00
_cell.angle_gamma   90.00
#
_symmetry.space_group_name_H-M   'P 1'
#
loop_
_entity.id
_entity.type
_entity.pdbx_description
1 polymer ?
#
loop_
_entity_poly.entity_id
_entity_poly.type
_entity_poly.pdbx_seq_one_letter_code
_entity_poly.pdbx_strand_id
1 'polypeptide(L)'
;FYVGWPKAWAVFNMAKEVWTSDIQTKEEFQASTPYPIGEPNTGYAKYFIGLSYLAPMEADKGGVVNVTFEPRCRNNWHIHHKAVQVLICVAGRGWYQEWGKTPVELCPGVVIAITAETKHWHGAAKDSWMQHLTYNTHVEDSSSNEWLEPVTDDIYDKLK
;
A
#
# COMPACT_ATOMS: atom_id res chain seq x y z
N PHE A 1 9.67 36.06 41.27
CA PHE A 1 9.35 34.64 41.00
C PHE A 1 9.78 34.28 39.60
N TYR A 2 10.93 33.58 39.46
CA TYR A 2 11.40 33.02 38.19
C TYR A 2 10.74 31.67 38.03
N VAL A 3 9.76 31.56 37.15
CA VAL A 3 9.27 30.27 36.66
C VAL A 3 10.23 29.83 35.55
N GLY A 4 11.14 28.92 35.88
CA GLY A 4 12.07 28.38 34.91
C GLY A 4 11.34 27.63 33.82
N TRP A 5 11.50 28.06 32.58
CA TRP A 5 11.09 27.31 31.40
C TRP A 5 11.89 25.99 31.34
N PRO A 6 11.25 24.88 31.06
CA PRO A 6 11.99 23.65 30.86
C PRO A 6 13.01 23.86 29.72
N LYS A 7 14.27 23.50 29.97
CA LYS A 7 15.36 23.70 29.04
C LYS A 7 14.96 23.10 27.67
N ALA A 8 15.23 23.81 26.60
CA ALA A 8 14.92 23.41 25.21
C ALA A 8 15.34 21.96 24.88
N TRP A 9 16.35 21.44 25.59
CA TRP A 9 16.79 20.06 25.52
C TRP A 9 15.73 19.01 25.97
N ALA A 10 14.96 19.29 27.00
CA ALA A 10 13.89 18.41 27.48
C ALA A 10 12.71 18.35 26.49
N VAL A 11 12.38 19.50 25.88
CA VAL A 11 11.35 19.58 24.83
C VAL A 11 11.77 18.84 23.58
N PHE A 12 13.08 18.91 23.21
CA PHE A 12 13.62 18.24 22.05
C PHE A 12 13.66 16.70 22.21
N ASN A 13 13.94 16.21 23.42
CA ASN A 13 13.92 14.77 23.70
C ASN A 13 12.51 14.22 23.79
N MET A 14 11.56 14.96 24.36
CA MET A 14 10.14 14.58 24.34
C MET A 14 9.58 14.52 22.90
N ALA A 15 9.98 15.47 22.05
CA ALA A 15 9.62 15.44 20.63
C ALA A 15 10.25 14.23 19.90
N LYS A 16 11.45 13.80 20.27
CA LYS A 16 12.10 12.63 19.70
C LYS A 16 11.45 11.31 20.10
N GLU A 17 10.93 11.21 21.32
CA GLU A 17 10.17 10.04 21.80
C GLU A 17 8.78 9.94 21.18
N VAL A 18 8.18 11.07 20.77
CA VAL A 18 6.88 11.11 20.07
C VAL A 18 7.01 10.76 18.56
N TRP A 19 8.21 10.79 17.99
CA TRP A 19 8.44 10.56 16.55
C TRP A 19 9.02 9.19 16.21
N THR A 20 9.27 8.32 17.16
CA THR A 20 9.32 6.89 16.90
C THR A 20 7.89 6.37 16.98
N SER A 21 7.08 6.65 15.96
CA SER A 21 5.82 5.96 15.81
C SER A 21 6.17 4.50 15.60
N ASP A 22 5.99 3.70 16.63
CA ASP A 22 6.08 2.26 16.49
C ASP A 22 5.15 1.85 15.36
N ILE A 23 5.64 1.03 14.46
CA ILE A 23 4.82 0.48 13.38
C ILE A 23 3.64 -0.22 14.03
N GLN A 24 2.42 0.14 13.60
CA GLN A 24 1.20 -0.46 14.14
C GLN A 24 1.23 -1.97 14.00
N THR A 25 0.74 -2.66 15.01
CA THR A 25 0.41 -4.08 14.91
C THR A 25 -0.77 -4.27 13.95
N LYS A 26 -1.01 -5.50 13.52
CA LYS A 26 -2.15 -5.84 12.67
C LYS A 26 -3.49 -5.45 13.32
N GLU A 27 -3.61 -5.70 14.62
CA GLU A 27 -4.80 -5.40 15.41
C GLU A 27 -5.03 -3.88 15.53
N GLU A 28 -3.99 -3.12 15.79
CA GLU A 28 -4.06 -1.65 15.86
C GLU A 28 -4.42 -1.05 14.50
N PHE A 29 -3.84 -1.57 13.42
CA PHE A 29 -4.19 -1.13 12.08
C PHE A 29 -5.63 -1.47 11.74
N GLN A 30 -6.12 -2.70 12.05
CA GLN A 30 -7.52 -3.08 11.83
C GLN A 30 -8.48 -2.17 12.61
N ALA A 31 -8.12 -1.77 13.81
CA ALA A 31 -8.94 -0.86 14.62
C ALA A 31 -8.98 0.59 14.05
N SER A 32 -8.01 0.95 13.23
CA SER A 32 -7.90 2.30 12.64
C SER A 32 -8.63 2.47 11.30
N THR A 33 -9.17 1.39 10.74
CA THR A 33 -9.85 1.40 9.44
C THR A 33 -11.18 0.64 9.48
N PRO A 34 -12.21 1.09 8.76
CA PRO A 34 -13.46 0.35 8.64
C PRO A 34 -13.37 -0.84 7.67
N TYR A 35 -12.28 -0.96 6.92
CA TYR A 35 -12.13 -2.00 5.91
C TYR A 35 -11.45 -3.23 6.52
N PRO A 36 -12.01 -4.45 6.30
CA PRO A 36 -11.42 -5.67 6.83
C PRO A 36 -10.05 -5.93 6.19
N ILE A 37 -9.08 -6.35 7.01
CA ILE A 37 -7.77 -6.79 6.50
C ILE A 37 -7.95 -8.05 5.63
N GLY A 38 -8.78 -8.98 6.08
CA GLY A 38 -9.06 -10.21 5.35
C GLY A 38 -8.08 -11.33 5.63
N GLU A 39 -8.04 -12.28 4.69
CA GLU A 39 -7.24 -13.49 4.80
C GLU A 39 -5.86 -13.34 4.14
N PRO A 40 -4.84 -14.08 4.59
CA PRO A 40 -3.52 -14.08 3.96
C PRO A 40 -3.61 -14.35 2.45
N ASN A 41 -2.92 -13.53 1.67
CA ASN A 41 -2.84 -13.66 0.22
C ASN A 41 -1.92 -14.81 -0.19
N THR A 42 -2.36 -16.03 -0.01
CA THR A 42 -1.56 -17.23 -0.31
C THR A 42 -1.47 -17.53 -1.81
N GLY A 43 -2.53 -17.24 -2.56
CA GLY A 43 -2.61 -17.54 -3.99
C GLY A 43 -1.62 -16.76 -4.85
N TYR A 44 -1.31 -15.54 -4.45
CA TYR A 44 -0.38 -14.65 -5.18
C TYR A 44 0.92 -14.38 -4.42
N ALA A 45 1.16 -15.05 -3.28
CA ALA A 45 2.30 -14.77 -2.40
C ALA A 45 3.65 -14.77 -3.13
N LYS A 46 3.84 -15.62 -4.14
CA LYS A 46 5.07 -15.69 -4.95
C LYS A 46 5.36 -14.41 -5.75
N TYR A 47 4.39 -13.54 -5.92
CA TYR A 47 4.51 -12.26 -6.65
C TYR A 47 4.60 -11.05 -5.71
N PHE A 48 4.79 -11.29 -4.41
CA PHE A 48 4.91 -10.24 -3.41
C PHE A 48 6.20 -10.42 -2.59
N ILE A 49 6.79 -9.32 -2.19
CA ILE A 49 7.79 -9.28 -1.13
C ILE A 49 7.06 -8.80 0.12
N GLY A 50 7.15 -9.57 1.22
CA GLY A 50 6.41 -9.31 2.46
C GLY A 50 5.01 -9.94 2.47
N LEU A 51 4.22 -9.60 3.48
CA LEU A 51 2.90 -10.19 3.72
C LEU A 51 1.79 -9.22 3.25
N SER A 52 0.82 -9.79 2.59
CA SER A 52 -0.40 -9.11 2.18
C SER A 52 -1.64 -9.94 2.43
N TYR A 53 -2.78 -9.29 2.43
CA TYR A 53 -4.08 -9.89 2.76
C TYR A 53 -5.10 -9.44 1.73
N LEU A 54 -6.11 -10.27 1.51
CA LEU A 54 -7.22 -10.01 0.60
C LEU A 54 -8.56 -10.11 1.34
N ALA A 55 -9.39 -9.13 1.15
CA ALA A 55 -10.77 -9.13 1.60
C ALA A 55 -11.69 -8.79 0.43
N PRO A 56 -12.34 -9.78 -0.20
CA PRO A 56 -13.43 -9.50 -1.13
C PRO A 56 -14.52 -8.70 -0.42
N MET A 57 -14.89 -7.55 -0.98
CA MET A 57 -15.85 -6.65 -0.34
C MET A 57 -17.29 -7.09 -0.58
N GLU A 58 -17.52 -7.81 -1.67
CA GLU A 58 -18.79 -8.44 -1.99
C GLU A 58 -18.53 -9.75 -2.74
N ALA A 59 -18.90 -10.87 -2.10
CA ALA A 59 -18.47 -12.19 -2.55
C ALA A 59 -18.98 -12.58 -3.95
N ASP A 60 -20.16 -12.08 -4.35
CA ASP A 60 -20.86 -12.65 -5.50
C ASP A 60 -21.00 -11.73 -6.72
N LYS A 61 -20.71 -10.44 -6.64
CA LYS A 61 -21.12 -9.50 -7.71
C LYS A 61 -20.17 -8.37 -8.04
N GLY A 62 -19.26 -7.99 -7.17
CA GLY A 62 -18.64 -6.67 -7.31
C GLY A 62 -17.25 -6.69 -7.90
N GLY A 63 -16.50 -7.75 -7.78
CA GLY A 63 -15.09 -7.76 -8.17
C GLY A 63 -14.23 -6.75 -7.42
N VAL A 64 -14.78 -6.05 -6.40
CA VAL A 64 -14.02 -5.13 -5.55
C VAL A 64 -13.35 -5.90 -4.43
N VAL A 65 -12.05 -5.73 -4.32
CA VAL A 65 -11.23 -6.38 -3.29
C VAL A 65 -10.51 -5.30 -2.50
N ASN A 66 -10.50 -5.43 -1.17
CA ASN A 66 -9.57 -4.68 -0.33
C ASN A 66 -8.26 -5.46 -0.22
N VAL A 67 -7.16 -4.84 -0.61
CA VAL A 67 -5.83 -5.41 -0.48
C VAL A 67 -5.10 -4.68 0.64
N THR A 68 -4.64 -5.44 1.63
CA THR A 68 -3.87 -4.91 2.75
C THR A 68 -2.43 -5.36 2.63
N PHE A 69 -1.51 -4.42 2.76
CA PHE A 69 -0.06 -4.64 2.73
C PHE A 69 0.52 -4.32 4.10
N GLU A 70 1.31 -5.24 4.64
CA GLU A 70 2.17 -4.93 5.80
C GLU A 70 3.25 -3.91 5.44
N PRO A 71 3.83 -3.20 6.41
CA PRO A 71 4.99 -2.34 6.16
C PRO A 71 6.06 -3.05 5.34
N ARG A 72 6.60 -2.38 4.34
CA ARG A 72 7.56 -2.88 3.34
C ARG A 72 7.01 -3.88 2.31
N CYS A 73 5.78 -4.35 2.45
CA CYS A 73 5.20 -5.27 1.48
C CYS A 73 4.88 -4.54 0.16
N ARG A 74 5.27 -5.15 -0.95
CA ARG A 74 4.98 -4.68 -2.31
C ARG A 74 4.83 -5.84 -3.26
N ASN A 75 4.05 -5.65 -4.31
CA ASN A 75 3.98 -6.63 -5.40
C ASN A 75 5.13 -6.44 -6.41
N ASN A 76 5.31 -7.46 -7.24
CA ASN A 76 6.22 -7.38 -8.37
C ASN A 76 5.73 -6.36 -9.40
N TRP A 77 6.62 -5.95 -10.28
CA TRP A 77 6.24 -5.33 -11.53
C TRP A 77 5.27 -6.24 -12.27
N HIS A 78 4.20 -5.68 -12.80
CA HIS A 78 3.18 -6.44 -13.53
C HIS A 78 2.42 -5.56 -14.51
N ILE A 79 1.68 -6.23 -15.41
CA ILE A 79 0.87 -5.59 -16.43
C ILE A 79 -0.52 -6.22 -16.40
N HIS A 80 -1.55 -5.38 -16.49
CA HIS A 80 -2.91 -5.82 -16.78
C HIS A 80 -3.17 -5.66 -18.27
N HIS A 81 -3.27 -6.77 -18.98
CA HIS A 81 -3.59 -6.78 -20.40
C HIS A 81 -5.09 -6.65 -20.60
N LYS A 82 -5.52 -5.71 -21.46
CA LYS A 82 -6.91 -5.52 -21.85
C LYS A 82 -7.87 -5.25 -20.68
N ALA A 83 -7.38 -4.60 -19.65
CA ALA A 83 -8.18 -4.16 -18.52
C ALA A 83 -7.54 -2.92 -17.89
N VAL A 84 -8.37 -2.02 -17.38
CA VAL A 84 -7.95 -0.89 -16.55
C VAL A 84 -8.11 -1.30 -15.10
N GLN A 85 -7.04 -1.19 -14.31
CA GLN A 85 -7.12 -1.38 -12.87
C GLN A 85 -7.32 -0.05 -12.16
N VAL A 86 -8.27 -0.01 -11.23
CA VAL A 86 -8.48 1.15 -10.35
C VAL A 86 -7.99 0.81 -8.95
N LEU A 87 -7.18 1.70 -8.38
CA LEU A 87 -6.74 1.68 -6.99
C LEU A 87 -7.38 2.86 -6.26
N ILE A 88 -7.98 2.62 -5.11
CA ILE A 88 -8.51 3.65 -4.21
C ILE A 88 -7.84 3.44 -2.86
N CYS A 89 -6.86 4.26 -2.50
CA CYS A 89 -6.22 4.18 -1.20
C CYS A 89 -7.21 4.60 -0.11
N VAL A 90 -7.40 3.75 0.90
CA VAL A 90 -8.41 3.94 1.96
C VAL A 90 -7.82 4.00 3.37
N ALA A 91 -6.62 3.48 3.58
CA ALA A 91 -5.94 3.56 4.88
C ALA A 91 -4.42 3.44 4.73
N GLY A 92 -3.71 4.01 5.69
CA GLY A 92 -2.26 3.95 5.75
C GLY A 92 -1.56 4.75 4.67
N ARG A 93 -0.32 4.34 4.32
CA ARG A 93 0.53 5.01 3.35
C ARG A 93 1.30 4.00 2.51
N GLY A 94 1.47 4.30 1.24
CA GLY A 94 2.19 3.43 0.32
C GLY A 94 2.63 4.14 -0.95
N TRP A 95 2.99 3.34 -1.94
CA TRP A 95 3.56 3.80 -3.20
C TRP A 95 2.93 3.10 -4.40
N TYR A 96 2.82 3.84 -5.48
CA TYR A 96 2.54 3.36 -6.83
C TYR A 96 3.60 3.90 -7.78
N GLN A 97 4.06 3.08 -8.72
CA GLN A 97 5.01 3.53 -9.73
C GLN A 97 4.76 2.83 -11.06
N GLU A 98 4.72 3.60 -12.13
CA GLU A 98 4.84 3.09 -13.50
C GLU A 98 6.31 3.00 -13.90
N TRP A 99 6.63 2.03 -14.74
CA TRP A 99 7.98 1.84 -15.24
C TRP A 99 8.52 3.11 -15.90
N GLY A 100 9.70 3.55 -15.47
CA GLY A 100 10.36 4.75 -15.99
C GLY A 100 9.79 6.08 -15.52
N LYS A 101 8.80 6.07 -14.61
CA LYS A 101 8.19 7.29 -14.06
C LYS A 101 8.51 7.48 -12.58
N THR A 102 8.29 8.69 -12.10
CA THR A 102 8.42 9.03 -10.68
C THR A 102 7.35 8.30 -9.85
N PRO A 103 7.71 7.70 -8.71
CA PRO A 103 6.74 7.11 -7.79
C PRO A 103 5.71 8.13 -7.30
N VAL A 104 4.49 7.67 -7.11
CA VAL A 104 3.37 8.43 -6.57
C VAL A 104 3.05 7.90 -5.18
N GLU A 105 2.96 8.79 -4.20
CA GLU A 105 2.56 8.41 -2.84
C GLU A 105 1.06 8.08 -2.80
N LEU A 106 0.73 6.96 -2.16
CA LEU A 106 -0.63 6.55 -1.88
C LEU A 106 -0.98 6.89 -0.44
N CYS A 107 -2.00 7.69 -0.26
CA CYS A 107 -2.62 7.98 1.04
C CYS A 107 -4.15 8.00 0.88
N PRO A 108 -4.93 7.93 1.98
CA PRO A 108 -6.38 7.91 1.90
C PRO A 108 -6.94 9.04 1.04
N GLY A 109 -7.78 8.67 0.06
CA GLY A 109 -8.38 9.59 -0.90
C GLY A 109 -7.67 9.64 -2.26
N VAL A 110 -6.46 9.13 -2.39
CA VAL A 110 -5.78 9.01 -3.69
C VAL A 110 -6.42 7.91 -4.51
N VAL A 111 -6.77 8.22 -5.75
CA VAL A 111 -7.33 7.29 -6.74
C VAL A 111 -6.41 7.26 -7.96
N ILE A 112 -6.02 6.07 -8.36
CA ILE A 112 -5.21 5.83 -9.56
C ILE A 112 -6.00 4.95 -10.51
N ALA A 113 -6.17 5.38 -11.75
CA ALA A 113 -6.64 4.54 -12.84
C ALA A 113 -5.44 4.12 -13.70
N ILE A 114 -5.09 2.85 -13.64
CA ILE A 114 -3.95 2.28 -14.35
C ILE A 114 -4.44 1.75 -15.68
N THR A 115 -4.05 2.41 -16.76
CA THR A 115 -4.46 2.01 -18.12
C THR A 115 -3.91 0.62 -18.47
N ALA A 116 -4.64 -0.08 -19.33
CA ALA A 116 -4.18 -1.36 -19.85
C ALA A 116 -2.75 -1.24 -20.41
N GLU A 117 -2.00 -2.34 -20.38
CA GLU A 117 -0.63 -2.46 -20.91
C GLU A 117 0.42 -1.63 -20.15
N THR A 118 0.08 -1.07 -18.98
CA THR A 118 1.02 -0.29 -18.17
C THR A 118 1.78 -1.19 -17.21
N LYS A 119 3.12 -1.25 -17.36
CA LYS A 119 4.00 -1.91 -16.39
C LYS A 119 4.10 -1.06 -15.13
N HIS A 120 3.69 -1.63 -13.98
CA HIS A 120 3.61 -0.90 -12.72
C HIS A 120 3.76 -1.82 -11.51
N TRP A 121 3.91 -1.23 -10.35
CA TRP A 121 3.82 -1.90 -9.06
C TRP A 121 3.19 -0.97 -8.02
N HIS A 122 2.72 -1.54 -6.90
CA HIS A 122 2.27 -0.81 -5.72
C HIS A 122 2.53 -1.60 -4.45
N GLY A 123 2.51 -0.92 -3.32
CA GLY A 123 2.77 -1.53 -2.02
C GLY A 123 2.79 -0.51 -0.89
N ALA A 124 2.98 -1.01 0.34
CA ALA A 124 3.05 -0.20 1.54
C ALA A 124 4.37 0.59 1.63
N ALA A 125 4.36 1.68 2.38
CA ALA A 125 5.58 2.37 2.79
C ALA A 125 6.38 1.53 3.82
N LYS A 126 7.61 1.94 4.11
CA LYS A 126 8.52 1.21 5.01
C LYS A 126 8.01 1.12 6.44
N ASP A 127 7.29 2.14 6.86
CA ASP A 127 6.88 2.42 8.23
C ASP A 127 5.36 2.44 8.42
N SER A 128 4.60 2.05 7.40
CA SER A 128 3.14 2.11 7.44
C SER A 128 2.52 0.88 6.78
N TRP A 129 1.46 0.37 7.36
CA TRP A 129 0.48 -0.45 6.66
C TRP A 129 -0.18 0.37 5.55
N MET A 130 -0.73 -0.29 4.55
CA MET A 130 -1.50 0.36 3.49
C MET A 130 -2.67 -0.51 3.06
N GLN A 131 -3.81 0.11 2.84
CA GLN A 131 -4.97 -0.52 2.22
C GLN A 131 -5.43 0.24 0.99
N HIS A 132 -5.75 -0.50 -0.05
CA HIS A 132 -6.50 0.05 -1.17
C HIS A 132 -7.62 -0.90 -1.61
N LEU A 133 -8.74 -0.32 -2.00
CA LEU A 133 -9.74 -1.02 -2.79
C LEU A 133 -9.22 -1.12 -4.22
N THR A 134 -9.51 -2.21 -4.88
CA THR A 134 -9.17 -2.41 -6.29
C THR A 134 -10.28 -3.15 -7.03
N TYR A 135 -10.46 -2.79 -8.28
CA TYR A 135 -11.30 -3.49 -9.23
C TYR A 135 -10.80 -3.23 -10.65
N ASN A 136 -11.20 -4.08 -11.58
CA ASN A 136 -10.91 -3.88 -12.99
C ASN A 136 -12.14 -3.33 -13.71
N THR A 137 -11.92 -2.41 -14.62
CA THR A 137 -12.93 -1.86 -15.53
C THR A 137 -12.40 -1.91 -16.97
N HIS A 138 -13.27 -1.65 -17.95
CA HIS A 138 -12.92 -1.77 -19.37
C HIS A 138 -12.24 -3.10 -19.69
N VAL A 139 -12.80 -4.18 -19.13
CA VAL A 139 -12.29 -5.53 -19.29
C VAL A 139 -12.74 -6.07 -20.64
N GLU A 140 -11.78 -6.39 -21.49
CA GLU A 140 -12.02 -7.03 -22.77
C GLU A 140 -11.89 -8.55 -22.66
N ASP A 141 -12.43 -9.26 -23.65
CA ASP A 141 -12.23 -10.70 -23.77
C ASP A 141 -10.73 -11.04 -23.77
N SER A 142 -10.37 -12.14 -23.13
CA SER A 142 -8.97 -12.56 -22.98
C SER A 142 -8.08 -11.59 -22.17
N SER A 143 -8.66 -10.77 -21.29
CA SER A 143 -7.87 -10.01 -20.32
C SER A 143 -7.04 -10.94 -19.43
N SER A 144 -5.85 -10.52 -19.07
CA SER A 144 -4.92 -11.31 -18.25
C SER A 144 -3.97 -10.44 -17.47
N ASN A 145 -3.37 -11.01 -16.42
CA ASN A 145 -2.29 -10.37 -15.67
C ASN A 145 -0.97 -11.01 -16.00
N GLU A 146 0.03 -10.22 -16.30
CA GLU A 146 1.40 -10.65 -16.52
C GLU A 146 2.26 -10.21 -15.33
N TRP A 147 2.83 -11.19 -14.62
CA TRP A 147 3.74 -10.93 -13.50
C TRP A 147 5.18 -10.95 -13.98
N LEU A 148 5.92 -9.92 -13.61
CA LEU A 148 7.29 -9.67 -14.01
C LEU A 148 8.24 -9.74 -12.82
N GLU A 149 9.41 -9.09 -12.94
CA GLU A 149 10.45 -9.10 -11.93
C GLU A 149 10.03 -8.44 -10.60
N PRO A 150 10.63 -8.85 -9.47
CA PRO A 150 10.43 -8.19 -8.18
C PRO A 150 10.89 -6.73 -8.20
N VAL A 151 10.23 -5.90 -7.39
CA VAL A 151 10.73 -4.57 -7.04
C VAL A 151 11.82 -4.74 -6.01
N THR A 152 13.07 -4.61 -6.42
CA THR A 152 14.24 -4.84 -5.56
C THR A 152 14.35 -3.78 -4.45
N ASP A 153 15.09 -4.12 -3.38
CA ASP A 153 15.34 -3.16 -2.29
C ASP A 153 16.08 -1.91 -2.80
N ASP A 154 16.94 -2.03 -3.82
CA ASP A 154 17.61 -0.88 -4.43
C ASP A 154 16.64 0.15 -5.03
N ILE A 155 15.52 -0.30 -5.55
CA ILE A 155 14.45 0.57 -6.05
C ILE A 155 13.61 1.09 -4.88
N TYR A 156 13.16 0.18 -4.02
CA TYR A 156 12.21 0.47 -2.96
C TYR A 156 12.80 1.35 -1.85
N ASP A 157 14.04 1.12 -1.44
CA ASP A 157 14.68 1.84 -0.34
C ASP A 157 15.01 3.31 -0.65
N LYS A 158 14.94 3.71 -1.91
CA LYS A 158 15.05 5.12 -2.32
C LYS A 158 13.78 5.93 -2.03
N LEU A 159 12.64 5.28 -1.80
CA LEU A 159 11.38 5.93 -1.47
C LEU A 159 11.43 6.46 -0.03
N LYS A 160 10.88 7.65 0.20
CA LYS A 160 10.95 8.35 1.49
C LYS A 160 9.63 8.30 2.24
#